data_5621842d050005357bd167c20739694e
#
_entry.id   5621842d050005357bd167c20739694e
#
_cell.length_a   1.000
_cell.length_b   1.000
_cell.length_c   1.000
_cell.angle_alpha   90.00
_cell.angle_beta   90.00
_cell.angle_gamma   90.00
#
_symmetry.space_group_name_H-M   'P 1'
#
loop_
_entity.id
_entity.type
_entity.pdbx_description
1 polymer ?
#
loop_
_entity_poly.entity_id
_entity_poly.type
_entity_poly.pdbx_seq_one_letter_code
_entity_poly.pdbx_strand_id
1 'polypeptide(L)'
;MLQFFQWGILLQVLAVLHFIRRRPETFWLWVIIFFGPPGAFIYILMEVVPDLGLLRQSFEGFGRRKRIKYLEALVLQNPAAGNYEELGDLYLDEGKYTRARECFDKAITSRTTDLDPFYRRGIAKVQLGDFASAVEDLGYVTSRDQKYDSNRALGLLAHAFANCGQAADAESLFQRVTEVSTLSETQYHYASFLAAQNRPGEARQWAERVLAKKPTMPRYLQRRERPWFRKANALLKRLPKAG
;
A
#
# COMPACT_ATOMS: atom_id res chain seq x y z
N MET A 1 40.31 -26.32 -1.24
CA MET A 1 39.26 -27.17 -1.86
C MET A 1 38.19 -27.62 -0.87
N LEU A 2 38.54 -28.08 0.34
CA LEU A 2 37.52 -28.57 1.32
C LEU A 2 36.50 -27.51 1.76
N GLN A 3 36.88 -26.26 1.93
CA GLN A 3 35.94 -25.18 2.31
C GLN A 3 34.87 -24.91 1.26
N PHE A 4 35.18 -24.93 -0.03
CA PHE A 4 34.20 -24.77 -1.12
C PHE A 4 33.17 -25.91 -1.15
N PHE A 5 33.58 -27.12 -0.81
CA PHE A 5 32.70 -28.28 -0.75
C PHE A 5 31.68 -28.19 0.39
N GLN A 6 32.09 -27.69 1.56
CA GLN A 6 31.21 -27.49 2.71
C GLN A 6 30.12 -26.43 2.44
N TRP A 7 30.46 -25.31 1.80
CA TRP A 7 29.51 -24.28 1.41
C TRP A 7 28.52 -24.79 0.36
N GLY A 8 28.96 -25.66 -0.57
CA GLY A 8 28.10 -26.26 -1.57
C GLY A 8 27.03 -27.17 -0.97
N ILE A 9 27.39 -27.98 0.02
CA ILE A 9 26.46 -28.86 0.74
C ILE A 9 25.46 -28.04 1.54
N LEU A 10 25.90 -26.99 2.25
CA LEU A 10 25.02 -26.10 3.00
C LEU A 10 23.96 -25.45 2.07
N LEU A 11 24.40 -24.98 0.90
CA LEU A 11 23.52 -24.39 -0.11
C LEU A 11 22.48 -25.40 -0.61
N GLN A 12 22.88 -26.64 -0.83
CA GLN A 12 22.01 -27.73 -1.29
C GLN A 12 20.96 -28.08 -0.20
N VAL A 13 21.37 -28.15 1.06
CA VAL A 13 20.45 -28.39 2.18
C VAL A 13 19.42 -27.26 2.30
N LEU A 14 19.84 -26.00 2.19
CA LEU A 14 18.94 -24.85 2.20
C LEU A 14 17.95 -24.86 1.03
N ALA A 15 18.41 -25.24 -0.16
CA ALA A 15 17.55 -25.38 -1.33
C ALA A 15 16.50 -26.48 -1.15
N VAL A 16 16.87 -27.64 -0.58
CA VAL A 16 15.95 -28.74 -0.28
C VAL A 16 14.94 -28.35 0.80
N LEU A 17 15.37 -27.69 1.88
CA LEU A 17 14.47 -27.20 2.93
C LEU A 17 13.45 -26.19 2.37
N HIS A 18 13.90 -25.27 1.53
CA HIS A 18 13.03 -24.33 0.87
C HIS A 18 12.04 -25.03 -0.08
N PHE A 19 12.50 -26.03 -0.84
CA PHE A 19 11.65 -26.85 -1.71
C PHE A 19 10.55 -27.57 -0.93
N ILE A 20 10.88 -28.25 0.19
CA ILE A 20 9.91 -28.96 1.03
C ILE A 20 8.86 -28.01 1.59
N ARG A 21 9.27 -26.81 2.01
CA ARG A 21 8.37 -25.81 2.61
C ARG A 21 7.42 -25.17 1.60
N ARG A 22 7.86 -25.02 0.36
CA ARG A 22 7.11 -24.27 -0.68
C ARG A 22 6.43 -25.15 -1.72
N ARG A 23 6.88 -26.38 -1.87
CA ARG A 23 6.39 -27.34 -2.88
C ARG A 23 6.27 -26.70 -4.27
N PRO A 24 7.35 -26.17 -4.86
CA PRO A 24 7.37 -25.79 -6.27
C PRO A 24 7.26 -27.04 -7.16
N GLU A 25 7.31 -26.88 -8.47
CA GLU A 25 7.25 -28.01 -9.41
C GLU A 25 8.30 -29.06 -9.10
N THR A 26 7.93 -30.34 -9.15
CA THR A 26 8.77 -31.50 -8.82
C THR A 26 10.06 -31.58 -9.66
N PHE A 27 10.06 -30.93 -10.83
CA PHE A 27 11.23 -30.78 -11.69
C PHE A 27 12.45 -30.20 -10.94
N TRP A 28 12.25 -29.21 -10.08
CA TRP A 28 13.32 -28.58 -9.32
C TRP A 28 14.02 -29.52 -8.35
N LEU A 29 13.30 -30.52 -7.82
CA LEU A 29 13.91 -31.53 -6.94
C LEU A 29 14.98 -32.33 -7.69
N TRP A 30 14.67 -32.73 -8.94
CA TRP A 30 15.60 -33.43 -9.79
C TRP A 30 16.83 -32.58 -10.16
N VAL A 31 16.65 -31.28 -10.42
CA VAL A 31 17.76 -30.37 -10.68
C VAL A 31 18.69 -30.25 -9.48
N ILE A 32 18.15 -30.13 -8.26
CA ILE A 32 18.95 -30.04 -7.02
C ILE A 32 19.72 -31.33 -6.77
N ILE A 33 19.10 -32.50 -7.02
CA ILE A 33 19.70 -33.79 -6.71
C ILE A 33 20.76 -34.17 -7.78
N PHE A 34 20.43 -34.09 -9.09
CA PHE A 34 21.31 -34.54 -10.16
C PHE A 34 22.49 -33.59 -10.38
N PHE A 35 22.29 -32.30 -10.27
CA PHE A 35 23.35 -31.33 -10.49
C PHE A 35 24.05 -30.88 -9.20
N GLY A 36 23.64 -31.39 -8.03
CA GLY A 36 24.27 -31.09 -6.76
C GLY A 36 24.32 -29.58 -6.42
N PRO A 37 25.47 -29.06 -5.90
CA PRO A 37 25.60 -27.65 -5.54
C PRO A 37 25.33 -26.66 -6.66
N PRO A 38 25.77 -26.86 -7.93
CA PRO A 38 25.37 -26.05 -9.06
C PRO A 38 23.86 -26.02 -9.32
N GLY A 39 23.19 -27.18 -9.21
CA GLY A 39 21.73 -27.27 -9.35
C GLY A 39 20.99 -26.53 -8.22
N ALA A 40 21.48 -26.64 -6.99
CA ALA A 40 20.95 -25.85 -5.87
C ALA A 40 21.13 -24.36 -6.07
N PHE A 41 22.25 -23.92 -6.63
CA PHE A 41 22.49 -22.51 -6.97
C PHE A 41 21.50 -22.00 -8.04
N ILE A 42 21.31 -22.75 -9.12
CA ILE A 42 20.35 -22.43 -10.19
C ILE A 42 18.92 -22.36 -9.61
N TYR A 43 18.52 -23.32 -8.77
CA TYR A 43 17.25 -23.32 -8.09
C TYR A 43 17.05 -22.08 -7.23
N ILE A 44 18.04 -21.72 -6.43
CA ILE A 44 17.99 -20.52 -5.57
C ILE A 44 17.84 -19.26 -6.44
N LEU A 45 18.58 -19.18 -7.55
CA LEU A 45 18.56 -18.01 -8.43
C LEU A 45 17.23 -17.86 -9.18
N MET A 46 16.59 -18.96 -9.56
CA MET A 46 15.35 -18.96 -10.33
C MET A 46 14.08 -18.92 -9.48
N GLU A 47 14.08 -19.57 -8.30
CA GLU A 47 12.90 -19.74 -7.45
C GLU A 47 12.97 -18.93 -6.16
N VAL A 48 14.15 -18.85 -5.52
CA VAL A 48 14.28 -18.19 -4.22
C VAL A 48 14.52 -16.70 -4.39
N VAL A 49 15.38 -16.29 -5.32
CA VAL A 49 15.71 -14.86 -5.54
C VAL A 49 14.50 -14.04 -6.01
N PRO A 50 13.66 -14.49 -6.95
CA PRO A 50 12.43 -13.77 -7.31
C PRO A 50 11.44 -13.68 -6.15
N ASP A 51 11.45 -14.68 -5.27
CA ASP A 51 10.61 -14.73 -4.08
C ASP A 51 11.14 -13.92 -2.89
N LEU A 52 12.42 -13.66 -2.87
CA LEU A 52 13.05 -12.70 -1.98
C LEU A 52 12.77 -11.25 -2.44
N GLY A 53 11.52 -10.91 -2.72
CA GLY A 53 11.10 -9.54 -3.05
C GLY A 53 11.66 -8.47 -2.08
N LEU A 54 12.26 -8.91 -0.97
CA LEU A 54 13.08 -8.14 -0.06
C LEU A 54 14.35 -7.56 -0.71
N LEU A 55 15.01 -8.30 -1.60
CA LEU A 55 16.20 -7.79 -2.31
C LEU A 55 15.79 -6.74 -3.33
N ARG A 56 14.72 -6.98 -4.09
CA ARG A 56 14.17 -6.00 -5.04
C ARG A 56 13.72 -4.74 -4.32
N GLN A 57 13.00 -4.85 -3.18
CA GLN A 57 12.63 -3.70 -2.36
C GLN A 57 13.85 -2.95 -1.79
N SER A 58 14.92 -3.65 -1.42
CA SER A 58 16.16 -3.01 -0.95
C SER A 58 16.86 -2.25 -2.07
N PHE A 59 16.90 -2.79 -3.28
CA PHE A 59 17.47 -2.12 -4.45
C PHE A 59 16.58 -0.96 -4.92
N GLU A 60 15.27 -1.11 -4.93
CA GLU A 60 14.33 -0.03 -5.21
C GLU A 60 14.44 1.10 -4.20
N GLY A 61 14.61 0.79 -2.91
CA GLY A 61 14.84 1.78 -1.85
C GLY A 61 16.15 2.55 -2.00
N PHE A 62 17.22 1.90 -2.46
CA PHE A 62 18.49 2.59 -2.71
C PHE A 62 18.41 3.54 -3.92
N GLY A 63 17.80 3.10 -5.01
CA GLY A 63 17.53 3.93 -6.19
C GLY A 63 16.66 5.15 -5.85
N ARG A 64 15.62 4.93 -5.04
CA ARG A 64 14.69 5.98 -4.57
C ARG A 64 15.43 7.04 -3.74
N ARG A 65 16.26 6.65 -2.77
CA ARG A 65 17.03 7.60 -1.96
C ARG A 65 18.01 8.43 -2.79
N LYS A 66 18.65 7.83 -3.80
CA LYS A 66 19.50 8.55 -4.75
C LYS A 66 18.69 9.55 -5.57
N ARG A 67 17.48 9.16 -6.01
CA ARG A 67 16.58 10.04 -6.77
C ARG A 67 16.08 11.20 -5.92
N ILE A 68 15.72 10.96 -4.66
CA ILE A 68 15.33 12.01 -3.71
C ILE A 68 16.45 13.04 -3.57
N LYS A 69 17.69 12.60 -3.27
CA LYS A 69 18.83 13.53 -3.15
C LYS A 69 19.09 14.35 -4.42
N TYR A 70 18.92 13.71 -5.58
CA TYR A 70 19.05 14.41 -6.85
C TYR A 70 17.98 15.49 -7.02
N LEU A 71 16.72 15.16 -6.74
CA LEU A 71 15.59 16.10 -6.85
C LEU A 71 15.66 17.20 -5.79
N GLU A 72 16.09 16.91 -4.56
CA GLU A 72 16.34 17.91 -3.52
C GLU A 72 17.35 18.98 -4.00
N ALA A 73 18.41 18.56 -4.70
CA ALA A 73 19.37 19.49 -5.30
C ALA A 73 18.79 20.20 -6.53
N LEU A 74 18.02 19.48 -7.34
CA LEU A 74 17.45 20.03 -8.58
C LEU A 74 16.41 21.13 -8.29
N VAL A 75 15.53 20.96 -7.30
CA VAL A 75 14.51 21.97 -6.96
C VAL A 75 15.11 23.26 -6.41
N LEU A 76 16.34 23.24 -5.91
CA LEU A 76 17.07 24.45 -5.51
C LEU A 76 17.57 25.26 -6.73
N GLN A 77 17.87 24.59 -7.83
CA GLN A 77 18.36 25.22 -9.06
C GLN A 77 17.20 25.54 -10.02
N ASN A 78 16.23 24.62 -10.10
CA ASN A 78 15.06 24.71 -10.98
C ASN A 78 13.79 24.34 -10.21
N PRO A 79 13.09 25.31 -9.59
CA PRO A 79 11.87 25.10 -8.80
C PRO A 79 10.63 24.89 -9.69
N ALA A 80 10.72 24.03 -10.70
CA ALA A 80 9.61 23.69 -11.55
C ALA A 80 8.60 22.80 -10.82
N ALA A 81 7.29 23.00 -11.07
CA ALA A 81 6.20 22.23 -10.43
C ALA A 81 6.39 20.71 -10.55
N GLY A 82 6.70 20.19 -11.75
CA GLY A 82 6.93 18.77 -11.96
C GLY A 82 8.08 18.16 -11.13
N ASN A 83 9.13 18.95 -10.82
CA ASN A 83 10.20 18.49 -9.95
C ASN A 83 9.72 18.34 -8.50
N TYR A 84 8.85 19.25 -8.04
CA TYR A 84 8.23 19.16 -6.72
C TYR A 84 7.21 18.02 -6.66
N GLU A 85 6.42 17.79 -7.71
CA GLU A 85 5.48 16.66 -7.80
C GLU A 85 6.22 15.34 -7.66
N GLU A 86 7.26 15.12 -8.46
CA GLU A 86 8.06 13.88 -8.39
C GLU A 86 8.71 13.71 -7.01
N LEU A 87 9.24 14.77 -6.42
CA LEU A 87 9.82 14.73 -5.09
C LEU A 87 8.77 14.43 -4.02
N GLY A 88 7.58 15.03 -4.15
CA GLY A 88 6.44 14.79 -3.28
C GLY A 88 5.98 13.33 -3.31
N ASP A 89 5.90 12.73 -4.50
CA ASP A 89 5.56 11.31 -4.67
C ASP A 89 6.56 10.38 -3.98
N LEU A 90 7.85 10.64 -4.16
CA LEU A 90 8.88 9.85 -3.51
C LEU A 90 8.83 9.96 -1.98
N TYR A 91 8.48 11.15 -1.46
CA TYR A 91 8.26 11.31 -0.02
C TYR A 91 7.00 10.62 0.48
N LEU A 92 5.91 10.60 -0.29
CA LEU A 92 4.70 9.81 0.03
C LEU A 92 5.05 8.32 0.14
N ASP A 93 5.80 7.80 -0.82
CA ASP A 93 6.25 6.41 -0.84
C ASP A 93 7.13 6.04 0.36
N GLU A 94 7.91 7.00 0.88
CA GLU A 94 8.73 6.82 2.09
C GLU A 94 7.95 7.10 3.39
N GLY A 95 6.66 7.47 3.32
CA GLY A 95 5.86 7.83 4.48
C GLY A 95 6.26 9.17 5.12
N LYS A 96 7.01 10.00 4.40
CA LYS A 96 7.44 11.35 4.86
C LYS A 96 6.38 12.38 4.50
N TYR A 97 5.19 12.23 5.07
CA TYR A 97 3.98 12.96 4.68
C TYR A 97 4.09 14.48 4.81
N THR A 98 4.79 14.99 5.82
CA THR A 98 5.02 16.44 5.97
C THR A 98 5.79 17.01 4.79
N ARG A 99 6.91 16.36 4.41
CA ARG A 99 7.71 16.79 3.26
C ARG A 99 6.95 16.64 1.94
N ALA A 100 6.17 15.55 1.80
CA ALA A 100 5.33 15.35 0.63
C ALA A 100 4.32 16.50 0.48
N ARG A 101 3.61 16.87 1.54
CA ARG A 101 2.68 18.00 1.54
C ARG A 101 3.38 19.30 1.11
N GLU A 102 4.52 19.62 1.72
CA GLU A 102 5.31 20.83 1.38
C GLU A 102 5.72 20.87 -0.10
N CYS A 103 6.06 19.71 -0.68
CA CYS A 103 6.38 19.62 -2.11
C CYS A 103 5.14 19.89 -2.96
N PHE A 104 4.00 19.29 -2.66
CA PHE A 104 2.76 19.53 -3.40
C PHE A 104 2.23 20.96 -3.22
N ASP A 105 2.44 21.58 -2.05
CA ASP A 105 2.11 23.00 -1.82
C ASP A 105 2.89 23.92 -2.78
N LYS A 106 4.15 23.57 -3.10
CA LYS A 106 4.98 24.28 -4.07
C LYS A 106 4.64 23.94 -5.53
N ALA A 107 4.19 22.72 -5.78
CA ALA A 107 3.79 22.27 -7.11
C ALA A 107 2.47 22.89 -7.54
N ILE A 108 1.51 23.01 -6.62
CA ILE A 108 0.17 23.54 -6.89
C ILE A 108 0.23 25.07 -7.00
N THR A 109 -0.18 25.58 -8.14
CA THR A 109 -0.30 27.02 -8.43
C THR A 109 -1.73 27.35 -8.84
N SER A 110 -2.06 28.63 -8.97
CA SER A 110 -3.35 29.09 -9.48
C SER A 110 -3.65 28.63 -10.92
N ARG A 111 -2.65 28.14 -11.64
CA ARG A 111 -2.77 27.64 -13.01
C ARG A 111 -2.79 26.11 -13.10
N THR A 112 -2.65 25.40 -11.97
CA THR A 112 -2.64 23.95 -11.97
C THR A 112 -4.05 23.42 -12.25
N THR A 113 -4.20 22.70 -13.34
CA THR A 113 -5.47 22.07 -13.77
C THR A 113 -5.46 20.56 -13.53
N ASP A 114 -4.28 19.95 -13.37
CA ASP A 114 -4.12 18.54 -13.09
C ASP A 114 -4.66 18.20 -11.69
N LEU A 115 -5.34 17.07 -11.58
CA LEU A 115 -5.94 16.59 -10.33
C LEU A 115 -4.95 15.85 -9.45
N ASP A 116 -3.90 15.28 -10.04
CA ASP A 116 -2.97 14.39 -9.31
C ASP A 116 -2.24 15.10 -8.15
N PRO A 117 -1.69 16.30 -8.28
CA PRO A 117 -1.03 17.01 -7.17
C PRO A 117 -1.98 17.27 -5.99
N PHE A 118 -3.25 17.63 -6.26
CA PHE A 118 -4.27 17.80 -5.21
C PHE A 118 -4.61 16.48 -4.52
N TYR A 119 -4.81 15.41 -5.31
CA TYR A 119 -5.07 14.08 -4.79
C TYR A 119 -3.93 13.59 -3.88
N ARG A 120 -2.69 13.71 -4.35
CA ARG A 120 -1.49 13.33 -3.60
C ARG A 120 -1.31 14.14 -2.34
N ARG A 121 -1.56 15.46 -2.40
CA ARG A 121 -1.56 16.32 -1.22
C ARG A 121 -2.66 15.94 -0.23
N GLY A 122 -3.86 15.64 -0.73
CA GLY A 122 -4.97 15.13 0.07
C GLY A 122 -4.61 13.84 0.81
N ILE A 123 -3.93 12.88 0.15
CA ILE A 123 -3.41 11.67 0.80
C ILE A 123 -2.42 12.04 1.91
N ALA A 124 -1.46 12.93 1.65
CA ALA A 124 -0.49 13.37 2.67
C ALA A 124 -1.19 13.97 3.88
N LYS A 125 -2.19 14.84 3.66
CA LYS A 125 -2.98 15.48 4.72
C LYS A 125 -3.78 14.46 5.54
N VAL A 126 -4.43 13.48 4.90
CA VAL A 126 -5.11 12.37 5.59
C VAL A 126 -4.14 11.61 6.49
N GLN A 127 -2.94 11.30 6.01
CA GLN A 127 -1.93 10.58 6.80
C GLN A 127 -1.36 11.42 7.96
N LEU A 128 -1.40 12.74 7.85
CA LEU A 128 -1.01 13.67 8.92
C LEU A 128 -2.14 13.94 9.92
N GLY A 129 -3.37 13.47 9.65
CA GLY A 129 -4.54 13.78 10.47
C GLY A 129 -5.13 15.17 10.22
N ASP A 130 -4.65 15.89 9.20
CA ASP A 130 -5.18 17.21 8.78
C ASP A 130 -6.39 16.98 7.85
N PHE A 131 -7.47 16.47 8.47
CA PHE A 131 -8.65 16.03 7.72
C PHE A 131 -9.42 17.21 7.12
N ALA A 132 -9.47 18.35 7.80
CA ALA A 132 -10.18 19.53 7.29
C ALA A 132 -9.57 20.00 5.95
N SER A 133 -8.25 20.18 5.91
CA SER A 133 -7.57 20.56 4.68
C SER A 133 -7.58 19.43 3.62
N ALA A 134 -7.67 18.16 4.05
CA ALA A 134 -7.79 17.03 3.13
C ALA A 134 -9.16 17.01 2.42
N VAL A 135 -10.24 17.44 3.11
CA VAL A 135 -11.58 17.60 2.51
C VAL A 135 -11.55 18.57 1.33
N GLU A 136 -10.82 19.69 1.44
CA GLU A 136 -10.71 20.67 0.36
C GLU A 136 -10.07 20.06 -0.88
N ASP A 137 -8.92 19.40 -0.73
CA ASP A 137 -8.18 18.81 -1.84
C ASP A 137 -8.93 17.63 -2.47
N LEU A 138 -9.41 16.71 -1.66
CA LEU A 138 -10.15 15.54 -2.15
C LEU A 138 -11.51 15.92 -2.72
N GLY A 139 -12.17 16.94 -2.15
CA GLY A 139 -13.40 17.52 -2.68
C GLY A 139 -13.19 18.16 -4.04
N TYR A 140 -12.06 18.89 -4.22
CA TYR A 140 -11.68 19.44 -5.53
C TYR A 140 -11.53 18.35 -6.58
N VAL A 141 -10.86 17.24 -6.24
CA VAL A 141 -10.66 16.10 -7.15
C VAL A 141 -11.97 15.42 -7.49
N THR A 142 -12.76 15.03 -6.47
CA THR A 142 -13.99 14.25 -6.65
C THR A 142 -15.12 15.04 -7.29
N SER A 143 -15.12 16.37 -7.21
CA SER A 143 -16.07 17.23 -7.91
C SER A 143 -15.84 17.23 -9.44
N ARG A 144 -14.61 16.96 -9.89
CA ARG A 144 -14.23 16.92 -11.31
C ARG A 144 -14.21 15.50 -11.86
N ASP A 145 -13.75 14.55 -11.07
CA ASP A 145 -13.75 13.13 -11.41
C ASP A 145 -14.11 12.27 -10.19
N GLN A 146 -15.36 11.83 -10.12
CA GLN A 146 -15.83 10.96 -9.04
C GLN A 146 -15.19 9.57 -9.04
N LYS A 147 -14.70 9.12 -10.22
CA LYS A 147 -14.06 7.81 -10.37
C LYS A 147 -12.55 7.85 -10.21
N TYR A 148 -12.00 9.01 -9.83
CA TYR A 148 -10.56 9.19 -9.71
C TYR A 148 -9.93 8.10 -8.83
N ASP A 149 -8.83 7.53 -9.33
CA ASP A 149 -8.13 6.38 -8.72
C ASP A 149 -9.11 5.24 -8.36
N SER A 150 -9.96 4.85 -9.31
CA SER A 150 -10.95 3.77 -9.11
C SER A 150 -11.87 3.99 -7.89
N ASN A 151 -12.36 5.20 -7.72
CA ASN A 151 -13.17 5.70 -6.60
C ASN A 151 -12.43 5.77 -5.25
N ARG A 152 -11.11 5.61 -5.22
CA ARG A 152 -10.33 5.71 -3.98
C ARG A 152 -10.35 7.12 -3.42
N ALA A 153 -10.27 8.16 -4.28
CA ALA A 153 -10.40 9.55 -3.87
C ALA A 153 -11.70 9.81 -3.11
N LEU A 154 -12.81 9.25 -3.60
CA LEU A 154 -14.12 9.36 -2.94
C LEU A 154 -14.16 8.66 -1.58
N GLY A 155 -13.53 7.49 -1.45
CA GLY A 155 -13.40 6.77 -0.17
C GLY A 155 -12.53 7.52 0.85
N LEU A 156 -11.46 8.18 0.40
CA LEU A 156 -10.62 9.02 1.26
C LEU A 156 -11.34 10.30 1.68
N LEU A 157 -12.15 10.90 0.80
CA LEU A 157 -12.99 12.05 1.15
C LEU A 157 -14.00 11.68 2.24
N ALA A 158 -14.69 10.54 2.10
CA ALA A 158 -15.60 10.05 3.13
C ALA A 158 -14.89 9.82 4.48
N HIS A 159 -13.66 9.29 4.44
CA HIS A 159 -12.85 9.12 5.63
C HIS A 159 -12.44 10.47 6.26
N ALA A 160 -12.11 11.46 5.44
CA ALA A 160 -11.79 12.81 5.92
C ALA A 160 -13.01 13.46 6.59
N PHE A 161 -14.19 13.40 5.97
CA PHE A 161 -15.44 13.89 6.57
C PHE A 161 -15.75 13.22 7.91
N ALA A 162 -15.58 11.91 8.01
CA ALA A 162 -15.79 11.17 9.26
C ALA A 162 -14.90 11.67 10.40
N ASN A 163 -13.67 12.09 10.10
CA ASN A 163 -12.73 12.59 11.10
C ASN A 163 -12.78 14.11 11.33
N CYS A 164 -13.50 14.85 10.47
CA CYS A 164 -13.81 16.28 10.68
C CYS A 164 -15.11 16.50 11.46
N GLY A 165 -15.79 15.44 11.91
CA GLY A 165 -17.08 15.56 12.60
C GLY A 165 -18.29 15.74 11.66
N GLN A 166 -18.10 15.64 10.34
CA GLN A 166 -19.18 15.72 9.34
C GLN A 166 -19.77 14.33 9.09
N ALA A 167 -20.42 13.76 10.12
CA ALA A 167 -20.86 12.37 10.15
C ALA A 167 -21.91 12.05 9.08
N ALA A 168 -22.85 12.96 8.82
CA ALA A 168 -23.90 12.76 7.81
C ALA A 168 -23.32 12.68 6.40
N ASP A 169 -22.40 13.59 6.04
CA ASP A 169 -21.73 13.61 4.74
C ASP A 169 -20.84 12.37 4.57
N ALA A 170 -20.12 12.00 5.64
CA ALA A 170 -19.29 10.79 5.65
C ALA A 170 -20.13 9.53 5.39
N GLU A 171 -21.27 9.36 6.08
CA GLU A 171 -22.12 8.19 5.92
C GLU A 171 -22.70 8.09 4.52
N SER A 172 -23.30 9.18 4.04
CA SER A 172 -23.83 9.26 2.67
C SER A 172 -22.80 8.87 1.62
N LEU A 173 -21.58 9.39 1.79
CA LEU A 173 -20.51 9.16 0.85
C LEU A 173 -19.96 7.71 0.94
N PHE A 174 -19.82 7.15 2.16
CA PHE A 174 -19.43 5.75 2.35
C PHE A 174 -20.45 4.79 1.72
N GLN A 175 -21.74 5.00 1.94
CA GLN A 175 -22.78 4.19 1.31
C GLN A 175 -22.63 4.20 -0.21
N ARG A 176 -22.57 5.38 -0.81
CA ARG A 176 -22.43 5.52 -2.26
C ARG A 176 -21.16 4.90 -2.82
N VAL A 177 -20.00 5.10 -2.18
CA VAL A 177 -18.73 4.57 -2.70
C VAL A 177 -18.63 3.05 -2.53
N THR A 178 -19.21 2.47 -1.49
CA THR A 178 -19.17 1.01 -1.26
C THR A 178 -20.11 0.21 -2.17
N GLU A 179 -21.05 0.86 -2.86
CA GLU A 179 -21.85 0.25 -3.93
C GLU A 179 -21.02 0.02 -5.21
N VAL A 180 -20.10 0.91 -5.50
CA VAL A 180 -19.33 0.93 -6.76
C VAL A 180 -17.86 0.50 -6.59
N SER A 181 -17.35 0.45 -5.38
CA SER A 181 -15.96 0.13 -5.08
C SER A 181 -15.82 -0.94 -4.00
N THR A 182 -14.95 -1.90 -4.28
CA THR A 182 -14.64 -2.98 -3.34
C THR A 182 -13.28 -2.81 -2.65
N LEU A 183 -12.70 -1.62 -2.64
CA LEU A 183 -11.39 -1.36 -2.02
C LEU A 183 -11.43 -1.67 -0.52
N SER A 184 -10.50 -2.50 -0.04
CA SER A 184 -10.42 -2.89 1.37
C SER A 184 -10.16 -1.69 2.29
N GLU A 185 -9.42 -0.70 1.81
CA GLU A 185 -9.18 0.58 2.48
C GLU A 185 -10.51 1.29 2.80
N THR A 186 -11.35 1.51 1.78
CA THR A 186 -12.65 2.19 1.92
C THR A 186 -13.59 1.41 2.82
N GLN A 187 -13.70 0.10 2.65
CA GLN A 187 -14.56 -0.74 3.47
C GLN A 187 -14.11 -0.78 4.94
N TYR A 188 -12.80 -0.78 5.19
CA TYR A 188 -12.28 -0.68 6.55
C TYR A 188 -12.58 0.69 7.18
N HIS A 189 -12.42 1.78 6.43
CA HIS A 189 -12.74 3.12 6.94
C HIS A 189 -14.24 3.25 7.27
N TYR A 190 -15.11 2.68 6.45
CA TYR A 190 -16.54 2.64 6.75
C TYR A 190 -16.84 1.80 7.99
N ALA A 191 -16.25 0.62 8.14
CA ALA A 191 -16.37 -0.19 9.35
C ALA A 191 -15.91 0.58 10.61
N SER A 192 -14.79 1.29 10.51
CA SER A 192 -14.25 2.09 11.61
C SER A 192 -15.17 3.25 11.96
N PHE A 193 -15.74 3.93 10.97
CA PHE A 193 -16.72 4.99 11.14
C PHE A 193 -17.98 4.47 11.86
N LEU A 194 -18.56 3.37 11.41
CA LEU A 194 -19.75 2.76 12.03
C LEU A 194 -19.50 2.36 13.49
N ALA A 195 -18.30 1.83 13.78
CA ALA A 195 -17.90 1.51 15.15
C ALA A 195 -17.87 2.78 16.04
N ALA A 196 -17.35 3.90 15.50
CA ALA A 196 -17.32 5.18 16.20
C ALA A 196 -18.72 5.77 16.41
N GLN A 197 -19.67 5.45 15.51
CA GLN A 197 -21.09 5.83 15.63
C GLN A 197 -21.92 4.89 16.53
N ASN A 198 -21.26 4.02 17.31
CA ASN A 198 -21.90 3.05 18.20
C ASN A 198 -22.82 2.04 17.46
N ARG A 199 -22.47 1.66 16.24
CA ARG A 199 -23.16 0.66 15.39
C ARG A 199 -22.28 -0.59 15.19
N PRO A 200 -22.01 -1.36 16.26
CA PRO A 200 -21.00 -2.42 16.23
C PRO A 200 -21.41 -3.61 15.32
N GLY A 201 -22.70 -3.88 15.15
CA GLY A 201 -23.20 -4.94 14.27
C GLY A 201 -22.85 -4.69 12.81
N GLU A 202 -23.10 -3.50 12.31
CA GLU A 202 -22.78 -3.10 10.94
C GLU A 202 -21.28 -2.96 10.73
N ALA A 203 -20.57 -2.38 11.71
CA ALA A 203 -19.12 -2.31 11.69
C ALA A 203 -18.48 -3.71 11.53
N ARG A 204 -19.01 -4.70 12.24
CA ARG A 204 -18.59 -6.10 12.14
C ARG A 204 -18.78 -6.65 10.73
N GLN A 205 -19.96 -6.47 10.16
CA GLN A 205 -20.26 -6.94 8.80
C GLN A 205 -19.29 -6.38 7.76
N TRP A 206 -18.97 -5.09 7.83
CA TRP A 206 -18.02 -4.47 6.91
C TRP A 206 -16.58 -4.94 7.13
N ALA A 207 -16.15 -5.10 8.38
CA ALA A 207 -14.83 -5.65 8.68
C ALA A 207 -14.67 -7.10 8.21
N GLU A 208 -15.72 -7.94 8.35
CA GLU A 208 -15.75 -9.30 7.84
C GLU A 208 -15.71 -9.35 6.30
N ARG A 209 -16.41 -8.44 5.61
CA ARG A 209 -16.31 -8.30 4.14
C ARG A 209 -14.87 -8.03 3.67
N VAL A 210 -14.12 -7.20 4.38
CA VAL A 210 -12.69 -6.98 4.09
C VAL A 210 -11.92 -8.30 4.15
N LEU A 211 -12.14 -9.11 5.18
CA LEU A 211 -11.42 -10.38 5.39
C LEU A 211 -11.85 -11.49 4.43
N ALA A 212 -13.14 -11.52 4.06
CA ALA A 212 -13.70 -12.53 3.15
C ALA A 212 -13.04 -12.54 1.77
N LYS A 213 -12.43 -11.43 1.33
CA LYS A 213 -11.72 -11.35 0.05
C LYS A 213 -10.38 -12.06 0.06
N LYS A 214 -9.75 -12.22 1.22
CA LYS A 214 -8.38 -12.73 1.32
C LYS A 214 -8.16 -14.08 0.64
N PRO A 215 -9.04 -15.10 0.79
CA PRO A 215 -8.83 -16.40 0.16
C PRO A 215 -8.83 -16.37 -1.37
N THR A 216 -9.61 -15.48 -1.97
CA THR A 216 -9.80 -15.40 -3.43
C THR A 216 -8.81 -14.48 -4.11
N MET A 217 -8.07 -13.68 -3.35
CA MET A 217 -7.08 -12.74 -3.91
C MET A 217 -5.78 -13.44 -4.32
N PRO A 218 -5.18 -13.05 -5.46
CA PRO A 218 -3.81 -13.41 -5.81
C PRO A 218 -2.81 -12.99 -4.72
N ARG A 219 -1.74 -13.77 -4.52
CA ARG A 219 -0.76 -13.54 -3.43
C ARG A 219 -0.15 -12.14 -3.43
N TYR A 220 0.12 -11.55 -4.60
CA TYR A 220 0.68 -10.20 -4.69
C TYR A 220 -0.29 -9.13 -4.17
N LEU A 221 -1.60 -9.27 -4.44
CA LEU A 221 -2.65 -8.41 -3.90
C LEU A 221 -2.82 -8.61 -2.40
N GLN A 222 -2.78 -9.87 -1.91
CA GLN A 222 -2.83 -10.14 -0.47
C GLN A 222 -1.70 -9.42 0.29
N ARG A 223 -0.49 -9.32 -0.30
CA ARG A 223 0.61 -8.58 0.31
C ARG A 223 0.32 -7.09 0.39
N ARG A 224 -0.20 -6.50 -0.69
CA ARG A 224 -0.57 -5.08 -0.76
C ARG A 224 -1.70 -4.73 0.21
N GLU A 225 -2.72 -5.58 0.29
CA GLU A 225 -3.90 -5.39 1.12
C GLU A 225 -3.68 -5.83 2.60
N ARG A 226 -2.54 -6.43 2.92
CA ARG A 226 -2.22 -6.94 4.26
C ARG A 226 -2.44 -5.93 5.40
N PRO A 227 -2.11 -4.63 5.26
CA PRO A 227 -2.38 -3.64 6.29
C PRO A 227 -3.88 -3.55 6.65
N TRP A 228 -4.75 -3.59 5.65
CA TRP A 228 -6.20 -3.49 5.82
C TRP A 228 -6.78 -4.74 6.48
N PHE A 229 -6.31 -5.94 6.09
CA PHE A 229 -6.67 -7.18 6.77
C PHE A 229 -6.28 -7.19 8.25
N ARG A 230 -5.10 -6.65 8.59
CA ARG A 230 -4.65 -6.53 9.98
C ARG A 230 -5.51 -5.55 10.78
N LYS A 231 -5.82 -4.40 10.20
CA LYS A 231 -6.68 -3.37 10.81
C LYS A 231 -8.10 -3.90 11.01
N ALA A 232 -8.69 -4.59 10.02
CA ALA A 232 -10.02 -5.19 10.12
C ALA A 232 -10.08 -6.26 11.22
N ASN A 233 -9.09 -7.16 11.30
CA ASN A 233 -9.00 -8.13 12.39
C ASN A 233 -8.87 -7.46 13.77
N ALA A 234 -8.09 -6.39 13.88
CA ALA A 234 -7.95 -5.66 15.13
C ALA A 234 -9.27 -4.97 15.54
N LEU A 235 -10.02 -4.45 14.58
CA LEU A 235 -11.34 -3.86 14.82
C LEU A 235 -12.31 -4.93 15.32
N LEU A 236 -12.40 -6.09 14.66
CA LEU A 236 -13.30 -7.20 15.05
C LEU A 236 -13.05 -7.69 16.49
N LYS A 237 -11.78 -7.69 16.92
CA LYS A 237 -11.43 -8.07 18.31
C LYS A 237 -11.92 -7.07 19.37
N ARG A 238 -12.08 -5.80 18.98
CA ARG A 238 -12.54 -4.71 19.89
C ARG A 238 -14.06 -4.59 19.93
N LEU A 239 -14.74 -5.02 18.87
CA LEU A 239 -16.19 -4.96 18.80
C LEU A 239 -16.84 -6.01 19.71
N PRO A 240 -17.97 -5.69 20.38
CA PRO A 240 -18.73 -6.66 21.16
C PRO A 240 -19.07 -7.86 20.28
N LYS A 241 -19.05 -9.06 20.87
CA LYS A 241 -19.47 -10.27 20.17
C LYS A 241 -20.94 -10.10 19.78
N ALA A 242 -21.29 -10.53 18.59
CA ALA A 242 -22.69 -10.65 18.22
C ALA A 242 -23.34 -11.65 19.19
N GLY A 243 -24.35 -11.18 19.92
CA GLY A 243 -25.17 -12.03 20.78
C GLY A 243 -25.99 -13.01 19.92
#